data_768ddc0472c4e57dc90b5167372bf95d
#
_entry.id   768ddc0472c4e57dc90b5167372bf95d
#
_cell.length_a   1.000
_cell.length_b   1.000
_cell.length_c   1.000
_cell.angle_alpha   90.00
_cell.angle_beta   90.00
_cell.angle_gamma   90.00
#
_symmetry.space_group_name_H-M   'P 1'
#
loop_
_entity.id
_entity.type
_entity.pdbx_description
1 polymer ?
#
loop_
_entity_poly.entity_id
_entity_poly.type
_entity_poly.pdbx_seq_one_letter_code
_entity_poly.pdbx_strand_id
1 'polypeptide(L)'
;MNDQFLTELQNVMGGSGIFMEEPMKKHTTFRVGGPADVLVQPDETALVAILALCRQYHVSYSFIGNGSNLLVGDKGIRGVVIEMTDPMGNIEVDGTKITAQAGAMLSKIANTAASNGLGGMEFAAGIPGSVGGAVVMNAGAYGGEMKDIIEKVYVLDENGAQLELDRDALDLGYRHSCIPEKKYIVTKVVLELVPRNEAEIRSEMKELNEKRAEKQPLQYPSAGSTFKRPGGYFAGKLIMDAGLRGYQVGGAQVSEKHCGFVINKGDATAADICQLMRDVSDKVQAQFGVVLEPEVKMIGEF
;
A
#
# COMPACT_ATOMS: atom_id res chain seq x y z
N MET A 1 -0.02 -21.30 16.43
CA MET A 1 -1.48 -21.41 16.28
C MET A 1 -1.90 -22.83 16.65
N ASN A 2 -3.10 -23.03 17.22
CA ASN A 2 -3.57 -24.39 17.54
C ASN A 2 -4.41 -24.96 16.39
N ASP A 3 -4.54 -26.31 16.33
CA ASP A 3 -5.22 -27.00 15.25
C ASP A 3 -6.71 -26.65 15.14
N GLN A 4 -7.36 -26.35 16.28
CA GLN A 4 -8.77 -25.97 16.29
C GLN A 4 -8.99 -24.63 15.58
N PHE A 5 -8.16 -23.62 15.86
CA PHE A 5 -8.20 -22.33 15.16
C PHE A 5 -8.05 -22.50 13.64
N LEU A 6 -7.07 -23.32 13.22
CA LEU A 6 -6.82 -23.56 11.79
C LEU A 6 -8.02 -24.27 11.13
N THR A 7 -8.64 -25.23 11.81
CA THR A 7 -9.84 -25.92 11.30
C THR A 7 -11.00 -24.95 11.14
N GLU A 8 -11.26 -24.09 12.13
CA GLU A 8 -12.34 -23.09 12.06
C GLU A 8 -12.05 -22.05 10.98
N LEU A 9 -10.80 -21.59 10.86
CA LEU A 9 -10.37 -20.68 9.80
C LEU A 9 -10.58 -21.26 8.40
N GLN A 10 -10.25 -22.55 8.20
CA GLN A 10 -10.49 -23.27 6.95
C GLN A 10 -12.00 -23.36 6.62
N ASN A 11 -12.83 -23.59 7.62
CA ASN A 11 -14.28 -23.62 7.44
C ASN A 11 -14.84 -22.25 7.03
N VAL A 12 -14.38 -21.17 7.68
CA VAL A 12 -14.75 -19.78 7.33
C VAL A 12 -14.36 -19.44 5.90
N MET A 13 -13.16 -19.85 5.48
CA MET A 13 -12.64 -19.58 4.12
C MET A 13 -13.22 -20.51 3.04
N GLY A 14 -14.07 -21.49 3.39
CA GLY A 14 -14.64 -22.42 2.42
C GLY A 14 -13.60 -23.27 1.66
N GLY A 15 -12.40 -23.42 2.21
CA GLY A 15 -11.30 -24.22 1.65
C GLY A 15 -10.51 -23.54 0.52
N SER A 16 -10.73 -22.26 0.26
CA SER A 16 -9.95 -21.50 -0.75
C SER A 16 -9.41 -20.20 -0.16
N GLY A 17 -8.38 -19.61 -0.79
CA GLY A 17 -7.80 -18.33 -0.35
C GLY A 17 -7.11 -18.38 1.01
N ILE A 18 -6.62 -19.57 1.43
CA ILE A 18 -5.82 -19.77 2.64
C ILE A 18 -4.50 -20.43 2.28
N PHE A 19 -3.40 -19.85 2.75
CA PHE A 19 -2.04 -20.28 2.42
C PHE A 19 -1.21 -20.38 3.71
N MET A 20 -0.60 -21.55 3.93
CA MET A 20 0.27 -21.79 5.09
C MET A 20 1.72 -21.52 4.72
N GLU A 21 2.49 -20.94 5.65
CA GLU A 21 3.92 -20.62 5.46
C GLU A 21 4.19 -19.87 4.14
N GLU A 22 3.28 -18.93 3.79
CA GLU A 22 3.30 -18.26 2.49
C GLU A 22 4.41 -17.21 2.41
N PRO A 23 5.34 -17.32 1.44
CA PRO A 23 6.44 -16.36 1.30
C PRO A 23 5.94 -14.96 0.94
N MET A 24 6.08 -14.00 1.83
CA MET A 24 5.59 -12.62 1.65
C MET A 24 6.26 -11.88 0.50
N LYS A 25 7.41 -12.33 0.01
CA LYS A 25 8.03 -11.81 -1.22
C LYS A 25 7.13 -11.92 -2.47
N LYS A 26 6.11 -12.80 -2.46
CA LYS A 26 5.11 -12.90 -3.54
C LYS A 26 4.00 -11.85 -3.40
N HIS A 27 3.83 -11.26 -2.22
CA HIS A 27 2.76 -10.34 -1.83
C HIS A 27 3.26 -8.92 -1.58
N THR A 28 4.50 -8.61 -1.97
CA THR A 28 5.09 -7.28 -1.91
C THR A 28 5.71 -6.87 -3.24
N THR A 29 5.58 -5.61 -3.61
CA THR A 29 6.22 -5.09 -4.82
C THR A 29 7.74 -4.99 -4.70
N PHE A 30 8.29 -4.98 -3.49
CA PHE A 30 9.73 -5.14 -3.23
C PHE A 30 10.25 -6.54 -3.56
N ARG A 31 9.35 -7.54 -3.58
CA ARG A 31 9.69 -8.97 -3.71
C ARG A 31 10.68 -9.43 -2.65
N VAL A 32 10.49 -8.95 -1.42
CA VAL A 32 11.27 -9.28 -0.23
C VAL A 32 10.31 -9.64 0.89
N GLY A 33 10.72 -10.52 1.80
CA GLY A 33 9.97 -10.93 2.98
C GLY A 33 9.96 -12.44 3.18
N GLY A 34 10.13 -12.84 4.45
CA GLY A 34 9.99 -14.22 4.92
C GLY A 34 8.54 -14.71 4.89
N PRO A 35 8.25 -15.90 5.44
CA PRO A 35 6.92 -16.49 5.38
C PRO A 35 5.95 -15.84 6.38
N ALA A 36 4.67 -15.69 5.98
CA ALA A 36 3.57 -15.53 6.91
C ALA A 36 3.16 -16.90 7.47
N ASP A 37 2.88 -17.01 8.76
CA ASP A 37 2.39 -18.28 9.32
C ASP A 37 1.13 -18.75 8.57
N VAL A 38 0.17 -17.83 8.38
CA VAL A 38 -1.02 -18.03 7.56
C VAL A 38 -1.32 -16.75 6.80
N LEU A 39 -1.58 -16.85 5.50
CA LEU A 39 -2.12 -15.76 4.70
C LEU A 39 -3.53 -16.14 4.24
N VAL A 40 -4.48 -15.20 4.34
CA VAL A 40 -5.86 -15.37 3.88
C VAL A 40 -6.28 -14.23 2.95
N GLN A 41 -7.09 -14.57 1.94
CA GLN A 41 -7.70 -13.64 0.99
C GLN A 41 -9.24 -13.73 1.11
N PRO A 42 -9.85 -13.09 2.12
CA PRO A 42 -11.28 -13.19 2.40
C PRO A 42 -12.13 -12.33 1.47
N ASP A 43 -13.40 -12.70 1.36
CA ASP A 43 -14.47 -11.76 1.02
C ASP A 43 -14.94 -10.98 2.27
N GLU A 44 -15.91 -10.09 2.10
CA GLU A 44 -16.41 -9.23 3.19
C GLU A 44 -17.03 -10.04 4.34
N THR A 45 -17.73 -11.15 4.04
CA THR A 45 -18.36 -12.01 5.05
C THR A 45 -17.31 -12.78 5.84
N ALA A 46 -16.37 -13.40 5.15
CA ALA A 46 -15.28 -14.13 5.77
C ALA A 46 -14.37 -13.22 6.61
N LEU A 47 -14.13 -11.98 6.18
CA LEU A 47 -13.31 -11.00 6.92
C LEU A 47 -13.84 -10.81 8.35
N VAL A 48 -15.15 -10.56 8.52
CA VAL A 48 -15.75 -10.35 9.85
C VAL A 48 -15.60 -11.59 10.72
N ALA A 49 -15.83 -12.79 10.14
CA ALA A 49 -15.69 -14.05 10.86
C ALA A 49 -14.21 -14.32 11.26
N ILE A 50 -13.25 -14.04 10.39
CA ILE A 50 -11.82 -14.20 10.67
C ILE A 50 -11.40 -13.30 11.83
N LEU A 51 -11.84 -12.04 11.86
CA LEU A 51 -11.55 -11.12 12.96
C LEU A 51 -12.13 -11.62 14.28
N ALA A 52 -13.35 -12.19 14.26
CA ALA A 52 -13.94 -12.79 15.44
C ALA A 52 -13.15 -14.02 15.93
N LEU A 53 -12.70 -14.89 15.02
CA LEU A 53 -11.85 -16.03 15.35
C LEU A 53 -10.49 -15.59 15.92
N CYS A 54 -9.83 -14.61 15.30
CA CYS A 54 -8.56 -14.10 15.81
C CYS A 54 -8.69 -13.56 17.24
N ARG A 55 -9.78 -12.86 17.54
CA ARG A 55 -10.07 -12.40 18.92
C ARG A 55 -10.31 -13.57 19.89
N GLN A 56 -11.17 -14.52 19.48
CA GLN A 56 -11.53 -15.68 20.32
C GLN A 56 -10.30 -16.51 20.70
N TYR A 57 -9.38 -16.70 19.76
CA TYR A 57 -8.19 -17.54 19.96
C TYR A 57 -6.92 -16.74 20.33
N HIS A 58 -7.04 -15.40 20.50
CA HIS A 58 -5.92 -14.50 20.78
C HIS A 58 -4.79 -14.62 19.74
N VAL A 59 -5.13 -14.80 18.48
CA VAL A 59 -4.19 -14.85 17.36
C VAL A 59 -4.00 -13.45 16.82
N SER A 60 -2.74 -13.03 16.68
CA SER A 60 -2.39 -11.76 16.05
C SER A 60 -2.72 -11.77 14.57
N TYR A 61 -3.07 -10.60 14.03
CA TYR A 61 -3.30 -10.43 12.60
C TYR A 61 -2.72 -9.12 12.08
N SER A 62 -2.45 -9.09 10.79
CA SER A 62 -1.99 -7.92 10.05
C SER A 62 -2.74 -7.78 8.74
N PHE A 63 -2.99 -6.54 8.31
CA PHE A 63 -3.63 -6.25 7.03
C PHE A 63 -2.61 -5.81 6.00
N ILE A 64 -2.77 -6.32 4.79
CA ILE A 64 -2.08 -5.84 3.61
C ILE A 64 -3.05 -5.63 2.44
N GLY A 65 -2.75 -4.69 1.58
CA GLY A 65 -3.35 -4.59 0.24
C GLY A 65 -2.36 -5.17 -0.77
N ASN A 66 -2.09 -4.46 -1.85
CA ASN A 66 -1.13 -4.91 -2.90
C ASN A 66 0.35 -4.88 -2.47
N GLY A 67 0.68 -4.72 -1.20
CA GLY A 67 2.05 -4.73 -0.69
C GLY A 67 3.00 -3.68 -1.31
N SER A 68 2.46 -2.61 -1.90
CA SER A 68 3.23 -1.65 -2.71
C SER A 68 3.99 -0.59 -1.90
N ASN A 69 3.78 -0.54 -0.59
CA ASN A 69 4.51 0.34 0.34
C ASN A 69 5.01 -0.44 1.57
N LEU A 70 5.30 -1.74 1.41
CA LEU A 70 5.70 -2.61 2.52
C LEU A 70 7.10 -3.16 2.34
N LEU A 71 7.82 -3.23 3.46
CA LEU A 71 9.00 -4.07 3.65
C LEU A 71 8.69 -5.10 4.72
N VAL A 72 8.67 -6.37 4.36
CA VAL A 72 8.43 -7.48 5.28
C VAL A 72 9.76 -8.07 5.74
N GLY A 73 9.92 -8.27 7.05
CA GLY A 73 11.13 -8.82 7.64
C GLY A 73 11.49 -10.22 7.13
N ASP A 74 12.78 -10.57 7.16
CA ASP A 74 13.28 -11.84 6.63
C ASP A 74 12.76 -13.07 7.40
N LYS A 75 12.40 -12.91 8.68
CA LYS A 75 11.77 -13.98 9.48
C LYS A 75 10.26 -14.09 9.26
N GLY A 76 9.67 -13.15 8.51
CA GLY A 76 8.26 -13.19 8.12
C GLY A 76 7.30 -12.59 9.14
N ILE A 77 6.04 -12.99 9.10
CA ILE A 77 4.96 -12.43 9.90
C ILE A 77 4.30 -13.53 10.71
N ARG A 78 4.23 -13.34 12.05
CA ARG A 78 3.54 -14.27 12.95
C ARG A 78 2.05 -13.98 12.99
N GLY A 79 1.24 -15.03 13.06
CA GLY A 79 -0.22 -14.93 13.09
C GLY A 79 -0.84 -15.00 11.70
N VAL A 80 -1.94 -14.26 11.51
CA VAL A 80 -2.71 -14.26 10.25
C VAL A 80 -2.42 -12.97 9.47
N VAL A 81 -1.99 -13.10 8.23
CA VAL A 81 -1.96 -11.99 7.27
C VAL A 81 -3.25 -11.99 6.48
N ILE A 82 -4.01 -10.91 6.56
CA ILE A 82 -5.26 -10.71 5.83
C ILE A 82 -4.95 -9.83 4.62
N GLU A 83 -4.96 -10.42 3.43
CA GLU A 83 -4.67 -9.72 2.20
C GLU A 83 -5.98 -9.32 1.50
N MET A 84 -6.18 -8.00 1.40
CA MET A 84 -7.36 -7.42 0.77
C MET A 84 -7.13 -7.30 -0.74
N THR A 85 -7.64 -8.27 -1.49
CA THR A 85 -7.44 -8.44 -2.94
C THR A 85 -8.76 -8.58 -3.70
N ASP A 86 -8.78 -9.28 -4.84
CA ASP A 86 -9.94 -9.43 -5.72
C ASP A 86 -11.26 -9.88 -5.06
N PRO A 87 -11.29 -10.78 -4.04
CA PRO A 87 -12.54 -11.06 -3.33
C PRO A 87 -13.19 -9.84 -2.66
N MET A 88 -12.38 -8.82 -2.35
CA MET A 88 -12.80 -7.50 -1.86
C MET A 88 -12.54 -6.41 -2.91
N GLY A 89 -12.68 -6.71 -4.19
CA GLY A 89 -12.33 -5.86 -5.33
C GLY A 89 -13.51 -5.32 -6.14
N ASN A 90 -14.74 -5.40 -5.63
CA ASN A 90 -15.93 -4.91 -6.34
C ASN A 90 -15.89 -3.38 -6.51
N ILE A 91 -16.38 -2.91 -7.68
CA ILE A 91 -16.48 -1.50 -8.05
C ILE A 91 -17.87 -1.25 -8.62
N GLU A 92 -18.58 -0.29 -8.07
CA GLU A 92 -19.91 0.13 -8.49
C GLU A 92 -19.89 1.61 -8.85
N VAL A 93 -20.62 1.98 -9.91
CA VAL A 93 -20.72 3.37 -10.37
C VAL A 93 -22.19 3.79 -10.26
N ASP A 94 -22.44 4.92 -9.60
CA ASP A 94 -23.75 5.54 -9.48
C ASP A 94 -23.63 7.06 -9.67
N GLY A 95 -24.08 7.53 -10.83
CA GLY A 95 -23.92 8.94 -11.23
C GLY A 95 -22.47 9.39 -11.26
N THR A 96 -22.10 10.32 -10.40
CA THR A 96 -20.74 10.83 -10.23
C THR A 96 -19.92 10.07 -9.18
N LYS A 97 -20.54 9.08 -8.52
CA LYS A 97 -19.91 8.36 -7.43
C LYS A 97 -19.40 7.00 -7.86
N ILE A 98 -18.24 6.64 -7.34
CA ILE A 98 -17.69 5.29 -7.44
C ILE A 98 -17.55 4.73 -6.02
N THR A 99 -18.22 3.60 -5.79
CA THR A 99 -18.06 2.81 -4.57
C THR A 99 -17.12 1.64 -4.87
N ALA A 100 -16.00 1.54 -4.17
CA ALA A 100 -15.02 0.49 -4.36
C ALA A 100 -14.70 -0.22 -3.04
N GLN A 101 -14.66 -1.55 -3.04
CA GLN A 101 -14.17 -2.32 -1.90
C GLN A 101 -12.65 -2.18 -1.75
N ALA A 102 -12.14 -2.33 -0.53
CA ALA A 102 -10.77 -1.99 -0.13
C ALA A 102 -9.66 -2.68 -0.95
N GLY A 103 -9.93 -3.87 -1.47
CA GLY A 103 -9.00 -4.64 -2.32
C GLY A 103 -8.98 -4.18 -3.78
N ALA A 104 -9.91 -3.32 -4.21
CA ALA A 104 -9.94 -2.83 -5.59
C ALA A 104 -8.66 -2.04 -5.92
N MET A 105 -8.02 -2.39 -7.03
CA MET A 105 -6.81 -1.71 -7.50
C MET A 105 -7.12 -0.30 -8.00
N LEU A 106 -6.31 0.68 -7.62
CA LEU A 106 -6.47 2.08 -8.06
C LEU A 106 -6.51 2.21 -9.58
N SER A 107 -5.68 1.45 -10.29
CA SER A 107 -5.69 1.44 -11.76
C SER A 107 -7.00 0.93 -12.34
N LYS A 108 -7.64 -0.07 -11.71
CA LYS A 108 -8.94 -0.60 -12.13
C LYS A 108 -10.04 0.43 -11.89
N ILE A 109 -10.03 1.12 -10.73
CA ILE A 109 -10.98 2.18 -10.40
C ILE A 109 -10.81 3.36 -11.38
N ALA A 110 -9.58 3.80 -11.65
CA ALA A 110 -9.31 4.90 -12.60
C ALA A 110 -9.77 4.57 -14.03
N ASN A 111 -9.58 3.32 -14.49
CA ASN A 111 -10.09 2.88 -15.78
C ASN A 111 -11.62 2.81 -15.81
N THR A 112 -12.25 2.36 -14.73
CA THR A 112 -13.72 2.35 -14.60
C THR A 112 -14.26 3.78 -14.61
N ALA A 113 -13.64 4.71 -13.89
CA ALA A 113 -14.00 6.13 -13.90
C ALA A 113 -13.92 6.71 -15.33
N ALA A 114 -12.79 6.51 -16.04
CA ALA A 114 -12.59 6.98 -17.40
C ALA A 114 -13.67 6.45 -18.36
N SER A 115 -13.99 5.16 -18.31
CA SER A 115 -15.03 4.53 -19.15
C SER A 115 -16.44 5.04 -18.87
N ASN A 116 -16.68 5.68 -17.72
CA ASN A 116 -17.94 6.31 -17.35
C ASN A 116 -17.90 7.84 -17.47
N GLY A 117 -16.86 8.40 -18.09
CA GLY A 117 -16.73 9.86 -18.28
C GLY A 117 -16.56 10.62 -16.95
N LEU A 118 -15.89 10.03 -15.98
CA LEU A 118 -15.65 10.58 -14.64
C LEU A 118 -14.15 10.86 -14.46
N GLY A 119 -13.81 12.15 -14.37
CA GLY A 119 -12.45 12.63 -14.11
C GLY A 119 -12.18 12.82 -12.62
N GLY A 120 -10.90 12.92 -12.25
CA GLY A 120 -10.41 13.10 -10.87
C GLY A 120 -9.57 11.94 -10.35
N MET A 121 -9.54 10.79 -11.08
CA MET A 121 -8.73 9.62 -10.74
C MET A 121 -7.44 9.47 -11.56
N GLU A 122 -7.15 10.41 -12.47
CA GLU A 122 -6.05 10.33 -13.42
C GLU A 122 -4.70 10.16 -12.72
N PHE A 123 -4.48 10.88 -11.61
CA PHE A 123 -3.27 10.81 -10.80
C PHE A 123 -2.99 9.42 -10.23
N ALA A 124 -4.05 8.65 -9.98
CA ALA A 124 -3.99 7.35 -9.31
C ALA A 124 -3.79 6.17 -10.28
N ALA A 125 -3.98 6.38 -11.59
CA ALA A 125 -3.97 5.33 -12.60
C ALA A 125 -2.66 4.51 -12.62
N GLY A 126 -1.53 5.15 -12.30
CA GLY A 126 -0.21 4.50 -12.24
C GLY A 126 0.23 4.06 -10.83
N ILE A 127 -0.53 4.32 -9.78
CA ILE A 127 -0.17 3.91 -8.41
C ILE A 127 -0.48 2.42 -8.23
N PRO A 128 0.51 1.57 -7.88
CA PRO A 128 0.32 0.11 -7.79
C PRO A 128 -0.27 -0.31 -6.44
N GLY A 129 -1.33 0.37 -5.97
CA GLY A 129 -1.96 0.14 -4.68
C GLY A 129 -3.43 -0.26 -4.78
N SER A 130 -3.96 -0.91 -3.74
CA SER A 130 -5.39 -1.05 -3.52
C SER A 130 -5.97 0.23 -2.92
N VAL A 131 -7.28 0.47 -3.10
CA VAL A 131 -7.92 1.69 -2.59
C VAL A 131 -7.90 1.76 -1.07
N GLY A 132 -8.02 0.63 -0.36
CA GLY A 132 -7.91 0.59 1.09
C GLY A 132 -6.54 1.08 1.58
N GLY A 133 -5.45 0.57 0.96
CA GLY A 133 -4.10 1.05 1.25
C GLY A 133 -3.88 2.51 0.85
N ALA A 134 -4.54 2.97 -0.21
CA ALA A 134 -4.49 4.36 -0.65
C ALA A 134 -5.15 5.32 0.35
N VAL A 135 -6.27 4.94 0.98
CA VAL A 135 -6.90 5.70 2.07
C VAL A 135 -5.96 5.79 3.27
N VAL A 136 -5.39 4.67 3.70
CA VAL A 136 -4.46 4.61 4.85
C VAL A 136 -3.32 5.62 4.71
N MET A 137 -2.80 5.78 3.50
CA MET A 137 -1.65 6.64 3.20
C MET A 137 -2.03 8.00 2.63
N ASN A 138 -3.32 8.32 2.46
CA ASN A 138 -3.73 9.43 1.61
C ASN A 138 -2.88 9.49 0.36
N ALA A 139 -2.89 8.41 -0.42
CA ALA A 139 -2.00 8.25 -1.56
C ALA A 139 -2.19 9.37 -2.58
N GLY A 140 -1.08 9.86 -3.12
CA GLY A 140 -1.12 10.93 -4.10
C GLY A 140 0.09 10.94 -5.03
N ALA A 141 -0.09 11.49 -6.21
CA ALA A 141 0.92 11.67 -7.22
C ALA A 141 0.53 12.85 -8.15
N TYR A 142 1.53 13.54 -8.71
CA TYR A 142 1.32 14.58 -9.74
C TYR A 142 0.33 15.70 -9.35
N GLY A 143 0.23 16.01 -8.06
CA GLY A 143 -0.61 17.09 -7.55
C GLY A 143 -2.02 16.69 -7.11
N GLY A 144 -2.47 15.45 -7.42
CA GLY A 144 -3.71 14.89 -6.89
C GLY A 144 -3.45 13.94 -5.72
N GLU A 145 -4.39 13.81 -4.81
CA GLU A 145 -4.35 12.88 -3.68
C GLU A 145 -5.75 12.38 -3.31
N MET A 146 -5.81 11.26 -2.57
CA MET A 146 -7.09 10.61 -2.25
C MET A 146 -8.06 11.54 -1.54
N LYS A 147 -7.58 12.43 -0.66
CA LYS A 147 -8.45 13.40 0.04
C LYS A 147 -9.26 14.30 -0.88
N ASP A 148 -8.78 14.53 -2.12
CA ASP A 148 -9.44 15.43 -3.07
C ASP A 148 -10.74 14.81 -3.63
N ILE A 149 -10.83 13.48 -3.61
CA ILE A 149 -11.91 12.71 -4.23
C ILE A 149 -12.69 11.81 -3.27
N ILE A 150 -12.20 11.55 -2.05
CA ILE A 150 -12.93 10.77 -1.05
C ILE A 150 -14.15 11.56 -0.58
N GLU A 151 -15.34 10.95 -0.65
CA GLU A 151 -16.56 11.42 0.02
C GLU A 151 -16.65 10.79 1.41
N LYS A 152 -16.57 9.45 1.49
CA LYS A 152 -16.65 8.70 2.74
C LYS A 152 -15.93 7.35 2.65
N VAL A 153 -15.65 6.78 3.81
CA VAL A 153 -15.02 5.46 3.95
C VAL A 153 -15.78 4.62 4.98
N TYR A 154 -16.02 3.37 4.64
CA TYR A 154 -16.53 2.37 5.57
C TYR A 154 -15.38 1.61 6.19
N VAL A 155 -15.39 1.46 7.49
CA VAL A 155 -14.36 0.77 8.25
C VAL A 155 -14.97 -0.20 9.26
N LEU A 156 -14.20 -1.19 9.66
CA LEU A 156 -14.44 -1.96 10.87
C LEU A 156 -13.54 -1.43 11.98
N ASP A 157 -14.08 -1.33 13.19
CA ASP A 157 -13.28 -1.07 14.38
C ASP A 157 -12.63 -2.37 14.92
N GLU A 158 -11.87 -2.30 15.99
CA GLU A 158 -11.22 -3.44 16.63
C GLU A 158 -12.21 -4.51 17.18
N ASN A 159 -13.47 -4.12 17.39
CA ASN A 159 -14.54 -5.03 17.81
C ASN A 159 -15.29 -5.66 16.64
N GLY A 160 -15.02 -5.19 15.40
CA GLY A 160 -15.70 -5.61 14.19
C GLY A 160 -17.02 -4.84 13.95
N ALA A 161 -17.27 -3.73 14.67
CA ALA A 161 -18.38 -2.86 14.39
C ALA A 161 -18.11 -2.02 13.13
N GLN A 162 -19.09 -1.94 12.25
CA GLN A 162 -18.98 -1.13 11.04
C GLN A 162 -19.26 0.33 11.35
N LEU A 163 -18.37 1.20 10.90
CA LEU A 163 -18.47 2.66 11.01
C LEU A 163 -18.40 3.30 9.63
N GLU A 164 -19.09 4.43 9.47
CA GLU A 164 -18.98 5.30 8.32
C GLU A 164 -18.22 6.57 8.75
N LEU A 165 -17.16 6.90 8.03
CA LEU A 165 -16.33 8.09 8.26
C LEU A 165 -16.44 8.98 7.04
N ASP A 166 -16.81 10.23 7.21
CA ASP A 166 -16.68 11.25 6.19
C ASP A 166 -15.20 11.66 5.99
N ARG A 167 -14.94 12.44 4.96
CA ARG A 167 -13.58 12.89 4.63
C ARG A 167 -12.90 13.63 5.79
N ASP A 168 -13.63 14.45 6.54
CA ASP A 168 -13.08 15.27 7.61
C ASP A 168 -12.69 14.39 8.82
N ALA A 169 -13.46 13.33 9.11
CA ALA A 169 -13.18 12.39 10.18
C ALA A 169 -11.94 11.50 9.91
N LEU A 170 -11.48 11.44 8.66
CA LEU A 170 -10.30 10.64 8.27
C LEU A 170 -8.96 11.29 8.62
N ASP A 171 -8.91 12.56 8.95
CA ASP A 171 -7.69 13.34 9.25
C ASP A 171 -6.60 13.14 8.18
N LEU A 172 -6.97 13.36 6.91
CA LEU A 172 -6.11 13.10 5.76
C LEU A 172 -5.04 14.18 5.60
N GLY A 173 -3.80 13.78 5.76
CA GLY A 173 -2.60 14.60 5.57
C GLY A 173 -1.58 13.96 4.64
N TYR A 174 -0.40 14.56 4.52
CA TYR A 174 0.70 14.00 3.73
C TYR A 174 1.13 12.65 4.29
N ARG A 175 0.85 11.57 3.57
CA ARG A 175 1.11 10.17 3.97
C ARG A 175 0.51 9.82 5.33
N HIS A 176 -0.67 10.37 5.62
CA HIS A 176 -1.35 10.24 6.90
C HIS A 176 -2.86 10.08 6.73
N SER A 177 -3.45 9.30 7.63
CA SER A 177 -4.87 9.21 7.94
C SER A 177 -5.05 8.73 9.38
N CYS A 178 -6.23 8.92 9.97
CA CYS A 178 -6.54 8.40 11.31
C CYS A 178 -6.64 6.86 11.37
N ILE A 179 -6.67 6.17 10.24
CA ILE A 179 -6.94 4.73 10.15
C ILE A 179 -5.97 3.90 11.01
N PRO A 180 -4.62 4.07 10.88
CA PRO A 180 -3.69 3.27 11.68
C PRO A 180 -3.77 3.57 13.18
N GLU A 181 -3.95 4.84 13.55
CA GLU A 181 -3.98 5.26 14.96
C GLU A 181 -5.20 4.72 15.69
N LYS A 182 -6.34 4.72 15.00
CA LYS A 182 -7.61 4.18 15.51
C LYS A 182 -7.76 2.68 15.29
N LYS A 183 -6.76 2.02 14.71
CA LYS A 183 -6.77 0.59 14.36
C LYS A 183 -7.99 0.18 13.52
N TYR A 184 -8.46 1.09 12.67
CA TYR A 184 -9.56 0.82 11.78
C TYR A 184 -9.12 -0.03 10.59
N ILE A 185 -10.06 -0.79 10.03
CA ILE A 185 -9.87 -1.63 8.85
C ILE A 185 -10.78 -1.08 7.76
N VAL A 186 -10.21 -0.53 6.70
CA VAL A 186 -10.98 -0.03 5.55
C VAL A 186 -11.61 -1.21 4.82
N THR A 187 -12.92 -1.17 4.63
CA THR A 187 -13.65 -2.20 3.87
C THR A 187 -14.17 -1.67 2.54
N LYS A 188 -14.57 -0.39 2.47
CA LYS A 188 -15.16 0.23 1.28
C LYS A 188 -14.90 1.72 1.26
N VAL A 189 -14.77 2.29 0.07
CA VAL A 189 -14.51 3.72 -0.17
C VAL A 189 -15.52 4.24 -1.17
N VAL A 190 -16.10 5.41 -0.89
CA VAL A 190 -16.93 6.16 -1.84
C VAL A 190 -16.14 7.36 -2.32
N LEU A 191 -15.97 7.45 -3.63
CA LEU A 191 -15.29 8.53 -4.32
C LEU A 191 -16.34 9.41 -5.02
N GLU A 192 -16.24 10.72 -4.88
CA GLU A 192 -17.02 11.69 -5.65
C GLU A 192 -16.14 12.26 -6.76
N LEU A 193 -16.54 12.04 -8.00
CA LEU A 193 -15.79 12.43 -9.20
C LEU A 193 -16.57 13.44 -10.03
N VAL A 194 -15.93 14.01 -11.05
CA VAL A 194 -16.54 15.06 -11.88
C VAL A 194 -16.77 14.55 -13.29
N PRO A 195 -17.93 14.86 -13.92
CA PRO A 195 -18.15 14.55 -15.34
C PRO A 195 -17.10 15.21 -16.23
N ARG A 196 -16.46 14.42 -17.08
CA ARG A 196 -15.41 14.87 -17.98
C ARG A 196 -15.37 13.99 -19.25
N ASN A 197 -14.84 14.51 -20.35
CA ASN A 197 -14.70 13.75 -21.58
C ASN A 197 -13.73 12.56 -21.42
N GLU A 198 -14.17 11.36 -21.78
CA GLU A 198 -13.35 10.13 -21.67
C GLU A 198 -12.01 10.22 -22.39
N ALA A 199 -11.97 10.79 -23.60
CA ALA A 199 -10.73 10.90 -24.38
C ALA A 199 -9.71 11.82 -23.69
N GLU A 200 -10.16 12.89 -23.04
CA GLU A 200 -9.30 13.80 -22.26
C GLU A 200 -8.75 13.09 -21.02
N ILE A 201 -9.61 12.36 -20.27
CA ILE A 201 -9.21 11.58 -19.10
C ILE A 201 -8.12 10.57 -19.50
N ARG A 202 -8.36 9.78 -20.54
CA ARG A 202 -7.41 8.77 -21.01
C ARG A 202 -6.10 9.38 -21.52
N SER A 203 -6.17 10.55 -22.17
CA SER A 203 -4.98 11.29 -22.62
C SER A 203 -4.12 11.71 -21.41
N GLU A 204 -4.75 12.24 -20.37
CA GLU A 204 -4.05 12.65 -19.14
C GLU A 204 -3.46 11.43 -18.39
N MET A 205 -4.24 10.35 -18.21
CA MET A 205 -3.74 9.10 -17.63
C MET A 205 -2.50 8.59 -18.37
N LYS A 206 -2.52 8.63 -19.70
CA LYS A 206 -1.39 8.22 -20.55
C LYS A 206 -0.16 9.10 -20.29
N GLU A 207 -0.33 10.42 -20.32
CA GLU A 207 0.75 11.38 -20.06
C GLU A 207 1.38 11.17 -18.68
N LEU A 208 0.56 10.98 -17.62
CA LEU A 208 1.04 10.73 -16.27
C LEU A 208 1.80 9.41 -16.16
N ASN A 209 1.32 8.35 -16.85
CA ASN A 209 2.00 7.06 -16.88
C ASN A 209 3.34 7.14 -17.66
N GLU A 210 3.42 7.89 -18.73
CA GLU A 210 4.65 8.13 -19.49
C GLU A 210 5.67 8.89 -18.63
N LYS A 211 5.27 9.97 -17.95
CA LYS A 211 6.11 10.70 -16.97
C LYS A 211 6.62 9.80 -15.86
N ARG A 212 5.78 8.86 -15.39
CA ARG A 212 6.15 7.89 -14.37
C ARG A 212 7.20 6.91 -14.92
N ALA A 213 6.95 6.34 -16.09
CA ALA A 213 7.87 5.41 -16.73
C ALA A 213 9.23 6.06 -17.07
N GLU A 214 9.23 7.33 -17.44
CA GLU A 214 10.46 8.10 -17.67
C GLU A 214 11.28 8.30 -16.39
N LYS A 215 10.63 8.62 -15.25
CA LYS A 215 11.31 9.06 -14.03
C LYS A 215 11.57 7.96 -13.00
N GLN A 216 10.74 6.92 -12.96
CA GLN A 216 10.80 5.88 -11.92
C GLN A 216 11.43 4.58 -12.43
N PRO A 217 12.11 3.80 -11.55
CA PRO A 217 12.79 2.56 -11.92
C PRO A 217 11.82 1.37 -12.00
N LEU A 218 10.77 1.46 -12.85
CA LEU A 218 9.67 0.49 -12.91
C LEU A 218 10.09 -0.93 -13.31
N GLN A 219 11.29 -1.08 -13.89
CA GLN A 219 11.87 -2.39 -14.26
C GLN A 219 12.43 -3.17 -13.07
N TYR A 220 12.54 -2.55 -11.90
CA TYR A 220 13.04 -3.20 -10.68
C TYR A 220 11.95 -3.26 -9.61
N PRO A 221 11.90 -4.33 -8.81
CA PRO A 221 11.06 -4.39 -7.63
C PRO A 221 11.43 -3.28 -6.63
N SER A 222 10.41 -2.61 -6.09
CA SER A 222 10.57 -1.54 -5.08
C SER A 222 9.24 -1.30 -4.37
N ALA A 223 9.25 -0.55 -3.28
CA ALA A 223 8.03 -0.07 -2.59
C ALA A 223 7.79 1.44 -2.82
N GLY A 224 8.07 1.94 -4.02
CA GLY A 224 7.93 3.36 -4.32
C GLY A 224 9.04 4.21 -3.72
N SER A 225 8.71 5.46 -3.36
CA SER A 225 9.65 6.36 -2.65
C SER A 225 9.94 5.80 -1.26
N THR A 226 11.21 5.62 -0.96
CA THR A 226 11.64 4.97 0.29
C THR A 226 11.53 5.89 1.49
N PHE A 227 11.74 7.20 1.28
CA PHE A 227 11.71 8.21 2.33
C PHE A 227 10.65 9.26 2.05
N LYS A 228 10.01 9.76 3.11
CA LYS A 228 9.13 10.91 3.06
C LYS A 228 9.87 12.14 2.57
N ARG A 229 9.14 13.10 2.02
CA ARG A 229 9.69 14.39 1.63
C ARG A 229 9.98 15.22 2.88
N PRO A 230 11.25 15.57 3.17
CA PRO A 230 11.56 16.44 4.30
C PRO A 230 11.05 17.88 4.06
N GLY A 231 10.74 18.61 5.12
CA GLY A 231 10.30 20.00 5.02
C GLY A 231 11.33 20.87 4.26
N GLY A 232 10.89 21.51 3.18
CA GLY A 232 11.75 22.36 2.34
C GLY A 232 12.71 21.64 1.39
N TYR A 233 12.73 20.30 1.39
CA TYR A 233 13.68 19.52 0.58
C TYR A 233 12.99 18.41 -0.22
N PHE A 234 13.74 17.78 -1.11
CA PHE A 234 13.35 16.55 -1.81
C PHE A 234 14.31 15.43 -1.41
N ALA A 235 13.81 14.35 -0.81
CA ALA A 235 14.65 13.25 -0.34
C ALA A 235 15.56 12.70 -1.46
N GLY A 236 15.01 12.43 -2.64
CA GLY A 236 15.80 11.93 -3.79
C GLY A 236 16.93 12.88 -4.22
N LYS A 237 16.74 14.22 -4.09
CA LYS A 237 17.79 15.20 -4.40
C LYS A 237 18.88 15.17 -3.33
N LEU A 238 18.53 15.15 -2.05
CA LEU A 238 19.52 15.06 -0.96
C LEU A 238 20.37 13.79 -1.08
N ILE A 239 19.74 12.65 -1.38
CA ILE A 239 20.43 11.37 -1.58
C ILE A 239 21.38 11.44 -2.79
N MET A 240 20.94 12.06 -3.88
CA MET A 240 21.79 12.28 -5.06
C MET A 240 22.97 13.20 -4.75
N ASP A 241 22.73 14.32 -4.09
CA ASP A 241 23.75 15.31 -3.73
C ASP A 241 24.75 14.77 -2.69
N ALA A 242 24.32 13.79 -1.86
CA ALA A 242 25.20 13.01 -0.97
C ALA A 242 26.10 12.00 -1.72
N GLY A 243 26.01 11.92 -3.06
CA GLY A 243 26.79 10.98 -3.86
C GLY A 243 26.35 9.52 -3.76
N LEU A 244 25.09 9.28 -3.34
CA LEU A 244 24.59 7.93 -3.05
C LEU A 244 23.85 7.29 -4.22
N ARG A 245 23.84 7.88 -5.41
CA ARG A 245 23.30 7.26 -6.64
C ARG A 245 23.99 5.91 -6.89
N GLY A 246 23.22 4.83 -6.97
CA GLY A 246 23.76 3.48 -7.18
C GLY A 246 24.42 2.86 -5.95
N TYR A 247 24.39 3.52 -4.76
CA TYR A 247 24.89 2.94 -3.53
C TYR A 247 24.18 1.62 -3.22
N GLN A 248 24.94 0.58 -2.89
CA GLN A 248 24.42 -0.79 -2.79
C GLN A 248 24.84 -1.44 -1.48
N VAL A 249 23.92 -2.22 -0.89
CA VAL A 249 24.16 -3.11 0.25
C VAL A 249 23.51 -4.46 -0.10
N GLY A 250 24.29 -5.52 -0.18
CA GLY A 250 23.82 -6.83 -0.63
C GLY A 250 23.08 -6.72 -1.98
N GLY A 251 21.85 -7.20 -2.03
CA GLY A 251 20.99 -7.09 -3.21
C GLY A 251 20.19 -5.78 -3.32
N ALA A 252 20.22 -4.90 -2.31
CA ALA A 252 19.50 -3.62 -2.31
C ALA A 252 20.36 -2.48 -2.89
N GLN A 253 19.76 -1.61 -3.70
CA GLN A 253 20.47 -0.48 -4.32
C GLN A 253 19.63 0.80 -4.32
N VAL A 254 20.27 1.95 -4.09
CA VAL A 254 19.69 3.26 -4.44
C VAL A 254 19.60 3.35 -5.95
N SER A 255 18.39 3.55 -6.47
CA SER A 255 18.18 3.57 -7.92
C SER A 255 19.01 4.64 -8.60
N GLU A 256 19.70 4.26 -9.68
CA GLU A 256 20.44 5.18 -10.53
C GLU A 256 19.51 6.14 -11.29
N LYS A 257 18.27 5.73 -11.55
CA LYS A 257 17.27 6.51 -12.28
C LYS A 257 16.59 7.54 -11.39
N HIS A 258 16.27 7.18 -10.14
CA HIS A 258 15.60 8.05 -9.16
C HIS A 258 16.10 7.74 -7.75
N CYS A 259 16.97 8.58 -7.22
CA CYS A 259 17.65 8.33 -5.94
C CYS A 259 16.68 8.26 -4.71
N GLY A 260 15.43 8.68 -4.84
CA GLY A 260 14.40 8.50 -3.80
C GLY A 260 13.88 7.07 -3.68
N PHE A 261 14.26 6.17 -4.61
CA PHE A 261 13.86 4.77 -4.64
C PHE A 261 15.01 3.86 -4.22
N VAL A 262 14.75 2.97 -3.29
CA VAL A 262 15.55 1.76 -3.09
C VAL A 262 14.92 0.65 -3.91
N ILE A 263 15.72 -0.07 -4.66
CA ILE A 263 15.32 -1.17 -5.53
C ILE A 263 15.94 -2.48 -5.08
N ASN A 264 15.22 -3.58 -5.30
CA ASN A 264 15.78 -4.92 -5.26
C ASN A 264 16.46 -5.18 -6.61
N LYS A 265 17.79 -5.13 -6.61
CA LYS A 265 18.63 -5.34 -7.81
C LYS A 265 18.74 -6.81 -8.18
N GLY A 266 18.53 -7.69 -7.19
CA GLY A 266 18.57 -9.14 -7.27
C GLY A 266 18.83 -9.73 -5.89
N ASP A 267 17.93 -10.60 -5.44
CA ASP A 267 18.03 -11.36 -4.19
C ASP A 267 18.28 -10.51 -2.92
N ALA A 268 17.77 -9.27 -2.88
CA ALA A 268 17.86 -8.44 -1.68
C ALA A 268 17.09 -9.08 -0.52
N THR A 269 17.68 -9.02 0.66
CA THR A 269 17.03 -9.35 1.93
C THR A 269 16.39 -8.10 2.56
N ALA A 270 15.48 -8.27 3.52
CA ALA A 270 14.98 -7.15 4.30
C ALA A 270 16.11 -6.50 5.11
N ALA A 271 17.05 -7.29 5.60
CA ALA A 271 18.24 -6.80 6.29
C ALA A 271 19.10 -5.88 5.40
N ASP A 272 19.31 -6.23 4.12
CA ASP A 272 20.04 -5.40 3.16
C ASP A 272 19.36 -4.04 2.97
N ILE A 273 18.03 -4.06 2.75
CA ILE A 273 17.23 -2.84 2.56
C ILE A 273 17.27 -1.96 3.81
N CYS A 274 17.11 -2.55 5.00
CA CYS A 274 17.19 -1.83 6.27
C CYS A 274 18.57 -1.20 6.48
N GLN A 275 19.64 -1.93 6.18
CA GLN A 275 21.00 -1.42 6.31
C GLN A 275 21.24 -0.26 5.33
N LEU A 276 20.83 -0.44 4.05
CA LEU A 276 20.94 0.61 3.05
C LEU A 276 20.16 1.88 3.45
N MET A 277 18.94 1.72 3.99
CA MET A 277 18.14 2.86 4.45
C MET A 277 18.83 3.61 5.61
N ARG A 278 19.43 2.90 6.56
CA ARG A 278 20.23 3.50 7.65
C ARG A 278 21.43 4.27 7.09
N ASP A 279 22.24 3.63 6.25
CA ASP A 279 23.43 4.24 5.67
C ASP A 279 23.10 5.52 4.89
N VAL A 280 21.99 5.50 4.13
CA VAL A 280 21.51 6.66 3.37
C VAL A 280 21.09 7.78 4.31
N SER A 281 20.29 7.47 5.34
CA SER A 281 19.84 8.47 6.33
C SER A 281 21.01 9.11 7.06
N ASP A 282 21.96 8.30 7.54
CA ASP A 282 23.13 8.76 8.30
C ASP A 282 24.03 9.67 7.45
N LYS A 283 24.29 9.30 6.19
CA LYS A 283 25.12 10.10 5.27
C LYS A 283 24.45 11.42 4.89
N VAL A 284 23.13 11.42 4.65
CA VAL A 284 22.37 12.65 4.37
C VAL A 284 22.35 13.54 5.61
N GLN A 285 22.13 12.98 6.80
CA GLN A 285 22.13 13.72 8.05
C GLN A 285 23.53 14.34 8.31
N ALA A 286 24.59 13.57 8.14
CA ALA A 286 25.98 14.08 8.35
C ALA A 286 26.35 15.24 7.41
N GLN A 287 25.86 15.19 6.15
CA GLN A 287 26.24 16.18 5.14
C GLN A 287 25.32 17.41 5.13
N PHE A 288 24.02 17.25 5.38
CA PHE A 288 23.02 18.32 5.21
C PHE A 288 22.29 18.67 6.50
N GLY A 289 22.48 17.91 7.60
CA GLY A 289 21.74 18.11 8.86
C GLY A 289 20.25 17.71 8.77
N VAL A 290 19.84 17.02 7.70
CA VAL A 290 18.46 16.62 7.45
C VAL A 290 18.28 15.12 7.75
N VAL A 291 17.34 14.77 8.64
CA VAL A 291 16.98 13.39 8.93
C VAL A 291 15.97 12.92 7.89
N LEU A 292 16.23 11.78 7.24
CA LEU A 292 15.31 11.15 6.32
C LEU A 292 14.41 10.17 7.08
N GLU A 293 13.11 10.40 7.01
CA GLU A 293 12.09 9.54 7.62
C GLU A 293 11.59 8.50 6.60
N PRO A 294 11.60 7.18 6.92
CA PRO A 294 11.07 6.17 6.02
C PRO A 294 9.58 6.40 5.69
N GLU A 295 9.22 6.29 4.41
CA GLU A 295 7.82 6.23 3.95
C GLU A 295 7.34 4.77 3.91
N VAL A 296 8.23 3.85 3.57
CA VAL A 296 7.96 2.41 3.53
C VAL A 296 7.60 1.90 4.92
N LYS A 297 6.50 1.15 5.00
CA LYS A 297 6.04 0.53 6.25
C LYS A 297 6.73 -0.80 6.48
N MET A 298 7.36 -0.94 7.64
CA MET A 298 8.06 -2.17 8.03
C MET A 298 7.13 -3.04 8.87
N ILE A 299 6.95 -4.30 8.50
CA ILE A 299 6.10 -5.26 9.20
C ILE A 299 6.79 -6.61 9.36
N GLY A 300 6.38 -7.39 10.37
CA GLY A 300 6.96 -8.69 10.66
C GLY A 300 8.26 -8.63 11.47
N GLU A 301 9.00 -9.72 11.46
CA GLU A 301 10.23 -9.92 12.26
C GLU A 301 11.47 -9.76 11.36
N PHE A 302 12.41 -8.89 11.81
CA PHE A 302 13.64 -8.53 11.10
C PHE A 302 14.87 -9.24 11.67
#